data_98c67008c8bd0af4fe605bbdf5efa99d
#
_entry.id   98c67008c8bd0af4fe605bbdf5efa99d
#
_cell.length_a   1.000
_cell.length_b   1.000
_cell.length_c   1.000
_cell.angle_alpha   90.00
_cell.angle_beta   90.00
_cell.angle_gamma   90.00
#
_symmetry.space_group_name_H-M   'P 1'
#
loop_
_entity.id
_entity.type
_entity.pdbx_description
1 polymer ?
#
loop_
_entity_poly.entity_id
_entity_poly.type
_entity_poly.pdbx_seq_one_letter_code
_entity_poly.pdbx_strand_id
1 'polypeptide(L)'
;MTLKSAQPPLINKEFIMRYLALVGWLLVSLNVMAEEPKIAAKSNEKDLPVPELQSFVTKHKGTFNNKSISYTATVSNMHLLNDKGEVIGDAVTTAYVAESKNDRPVTFVFNGGPGSASIWLHMGILGPKLVSVPSDAQDAGNGPYELINNPYSPLDKTDLVFIDPIGTGFSQLAGKGSAKDVWGLSEDAESVSQIVKLWVSQNKRWNSAKYLAGESFGTTRAAAMMPYLDDRKSPMRINGLMLISQALDYTGSTPAEDNLVAFVTYLPTLAATAWYHHKIEQTSISLEKLMTEVKAFAVDEYLPALFKGSTLNEQQFNHIANKLAYFTGLSVELIKRANLRVTATRHAKLLLADQGLAVGRLDSRYSSDEIDDLALTPRYDAASVAISAAYTAGLNHYLHHDLKVSWQRDYVVSSSEVNKGWVWDRGLEKGKEPKYVNTAPDLALEMRKNPAMKVLLASGYYDYSTPFFDGEYTFARHGIELSRVTQTYYAAGHMMYIHQPSLKKLAADIHQFIESK
;
A
#
# COMPACT_ATOMS: atom_id res chain seq x y z
N MET A 1 66.70 -1.78 36.41
CA MET A 1 65.63 -2.64 36.87
C MET A 1 65.09 -3.42 35.66
N THR A 2 65.50 -4.66 35.55
CA THR A 2 65.34 -5.53 34.39
C THR A 2 63.95 -6.18 34.35
N LEU A 3 63.24 -5.98 33.27
CA LEU A 3 61.96 -6.66 32.99
C LEU A 3 62.22 -8.11 32.53
N LYS A 4 61.74 -9.07 33.30
CA LYS A 4 61.72 -10.48 32.95
C LYS A 4 60.62 -10.76 31.93
N SER A 5 60.97 -11.32 30.78
CA SER A 5 60.08 -11.89 29.78
C SER A 5 59.43 -13.19 30.28
N ALA A 6 58.11 -13.26 30.28
CA ALA A 6 57.35 -14.48 30.52
C ALA A 6 57.23 -15.30 29.22
N GLN A 7 57.67 -16.56 29.27
CA GLN A 7 57.48 -17.53 28.16
C GLN A 7 56.03 -18.06 28.18
N PRO A 8 55.43 -18.39 26.99
CA PRO A 8 54.11 -19.00 26.93
C PRO A 8 54.14 -20.50 27.31
N PRO A 9 53.07 -21.10 27.82
CA PRO A 9 53.02 -22.48 28.27
C PRO A 9 53.11 -23.47 27.10
N LEU A 10 53.93 -24.55 27.28
CA LEU A 10 54.09 -25.66 26.36
C LEU A 10 52.80 -26.47 26.22
N ILE A 11 52.23 -26.52 25.04
CA ILE A 11 51.10 -27.39 24.72
C ILE A 11 51.58 -28.82 24.58
N ASN A 12 50.99 -29.72 25.38
CA ASN A 12 51.37 -31.14 25.49
C ASN A 12 51.04 -31.90 24.18
N LYS A 13 52.04 -32.41 23.50
CA LYS A 13 51.92 -33.12 22.20
C LYS A 13 51.06 -34.39 22.25
N GLU A 14 50.84 -34.97 23.43
CA GLU A 14 49.99 -36.15 23.58
C GLU A 14 48.49 -35.86 23.45
N PHE A 15 48.06 -34.61 23.64
CA PHE A 15 46.68 -34.24 23.49
C PHE A 15 46.26 -34.09 22.02
N ILE A 16 47.19 -33.75 21.14
CA ILE A 16 46.95 -33.59 19.69
C ILE A 16 46.87 -34.93 18.98
N MET A 17 47.65 -35.94 19.43
CA MET A 17 47.62 -37.27 18.78
C MET A 17 46.36 -38.08 19.12
N ARG A 18 45.68 -37.83 20.26
CA ARG A 18 44.42 -38.52 20.57
C ARG A 18 43.21 -37.96 19.78
N TYR A 19 43.23 -36.70 19.35
CA TYR A 19 42.19 -36.13 18.50
C TYR A 19 42.35 -36.51 17.03
N LEU A 20 43.53 -36.68 16.52
CA LEU A 20 43.80 -37.13 15.15
C LEU A 20 43.47 -38.62 14.91
N ALA A 21 43.53 -39.46 15.94
CA ALA A 21 43.13 -40.87 15.86
C ALA A 21 41.61 -41.08 15.86
N LEU A 22 40.81 -40.15 16.41
CA LEU A 22 39.34 -40.21 16.41
C LEU A 22 38.70 -39.68 15.12
N VAL A 23 39.38 -38.79 14.37
CA VAL A 23 38.92 -38.30 13.10
C VAL A 23 39.26 -39.25 11.94
N GLY A 24 40.31 -40.09 12.09
CA GLY A 24 40.73 -41.09 11.09
C GLY A 24 39.82 -42.31 11.02
N TRP A 25 39.02 -42.64 12.03
CA TRP A 25 38.07 -43.76 12.02
C TRP A 25 36.68 -43.45 11.53
N LEU A 26 36.35 -42.17 11.29
CA LEU A 26 35.07 -41.72 10.76
C LEU A 26 35.07 -41.48 9.24
N LEU A 27 36.20 -41.72 8.55
CA LEU A 27 36.34 -41.50 7.11
C LEU A 27 36.50 -42.79 6.27
N VAL A 28 36.39 -43.98 6.84
CA VAL A 28 36.57 -45.25 6.11
C VAL A 28 35.30 -46.10 5.97
N SER A 29 34.13 -45.62 6.41
CA SER A 29 32.90 -46.39 6.30
C SER A 29 31.71 -45.60 5.71
N LEU A 30 31.89 -45.06 4.50
CA LEU A 30 30.76 -44.54 3.68
C LEU A 30 31.09 -44.51 2.19
N ASN A 31 31.42 -45.69 1.64
CA ASN A 31 31.28 -46.00 0.22
C ASN A 31 30.33 -47.20 0.07
N VAL A 32 29.08 -46.99 0.52
CA VAL A 32 27.96 -47.76 0.01
C VAL A 32 27.24 -46.81 -0.95
N MET A 33 27.34 -47.10 -2.23
CA MET A 33 26.49 -46.51 -3.25
C MET A 33 25.04 -46.79 -2.86
N ALA A 34 24.41 -45.88 -2.12
CA ALA A 34 22.97 -45.80 -2.07
C ALA A 34 22.56 -45.00 -3.30
N GLU A 35 22.01 -45.67 -4.30
CA GLU A 35 21.14 -45.04 -5.27
C GLU A 35 20.09 -44.22 -4.48
N GLU A 36 20.17 -42.90 -4.60
CA GLU A 36 19.07 -42.06 -4.16
C GLU A 36 17.80 -42.54 -4.87
N PRO A 37 16.75 -42.94 -4.12
CA PRO A 37 15.48 -43.14 -4.75
C PRO A 37 15.08 -41.76 -5.29
N LYS A 38 14.97 -41.59 -6.60
CA LYS A 38 14.21 -40.57 -7.26
C LYS A 38 12.75 -40.69 -6.76
N ILE A 39 12.50 -40.18 -5.56
CA ILE A 39 11.14 -39.85 -5.16
C ILE A 39 10.80 -38.59 -5.96
N ALA A 40 10.36 -38.79 -7.18
CA ALA A 40 9.44 -37.87 -7.80
C ALA A 40 8.17 -37.90 -6.94
N ALA A 41 8.16 -37.16 -5.86
CA ALA A 41 6.94 -36.78 -5.23
C ALA A 41 6.19 -35.88 -6.22
N LYS A 42 5.44 -36.48 -7.14
CA LYS A 42 4.22 -35.86 -7.61
C LYS A 42 3.37 -35.70 -6.36
N SER A 43 3.43 -34.53 -5.73
CA SER A 43 2.36 -34.09 -4.87
C SER A 43 1.12 -34.13 -5.77
N ASN A 44 0.24 -35.11 -5.57
CA ASN A 44 -1.15 -34.97 -5.99
C ASN A 44 -1.73 -33.83 -5.13
N GLU A 45 -1.40 -32.59 -5.46
CA GLU A 45 -2.14 -31.44 -4.96
C GLU A 45 -3.57 -31.64 -5.47
N LYS A 46 -4.44 -32.00 -4.54
CA LYS A 46 -5.84 -32.19 -4.82
C LYS A 46 -6.40 -30.85 -5.25
N ASP A 47 -7.07 -30.80 -6.40
CA ASP A 47 -7.71 -29.60 -6.90
C ASP A 47 -8.57 -28.94 -5.81
N LEU A 48 -8.51 -27.62 -5.72
CA LEU A 48 -9.35 -26.86 -4.80
C LEU A 48 -10.81 -26.92 -5.28
N PRO A 49 -11.81 -26.85 -4.37
CA PRO A 49 -13.20 -26.71 -4.76
C PRO A 49 -13.40 -25.50 -5.68
N VAL A 50 -14.23 -25.65 -6.70
CA VAL A 50 -14.66 -24.54 -7.56
C VAL A 50 -16.05 -24.11 -7.11
N PRO A 51 -16.21 -22.91 -6.51
CA PRO A 51 -17.53 -22.43 -6.09
C PRO A 51 -18.48 -22.27 -7.28
N GLU A 52 -19.77 -22.49 -7.04
CA GLU A 52 -20.78 -22.15 -8.04
C GLU A 52 -20.86 -20.64 -8.26
N LEU A 53 -21.17 -20.22 -9.49
CA LEU A 53 -21.39 -18.82 -9.81
C LEU A 53 -22.71 -18.36 -9.16
N GLN A 54 -22.63 -17.30 -8.37
CA GLN A 54 -23.77 -16.72 -7.65
C GLN A 54 -23.79 -15.20 -7.85
N SER A 55 -24.97 -14.63 -7.76
CA SER A 55 -25.18 -13.19 -7.87
C SER A 55 -26.30 -12.75 -6.95
N PHE A 56 -26.01 -11.79 -6.08
CA PHE A 56 -26.98 -11.14 -5.19
C PHE A 56 -27.28 -9.75 -5.76
N VAL A 57 -28.53 -9.56 -6.18
CA VAL A 57 -28.97 -8.34 -6.86
C VAL A 57 -30.01 -7.62 -6.04
N THR A 58 -29.76 -6.38 -5.69
CA THR A 58 -30.67 -5.53 -4.92
C THR A 58 -30.85 -4.17 -5.58
N LYS A 59 -32.03 -3.57 -5.40
CA LYS A 59 -32.35 -2.23 -5.94
C LYS A 59 -32.37 -1.21 -4.83
N HIS A 60 -31.76 -0.08 -5.07
CA HIS A 60 -31.59 0.99 -4.11
C HIS A 60 -31.87 2.36 -4.71
N LYS A 61 -32.06 3.33 -3.83
CA LYS A 61 -32.13 4.74 -4.16
C LYS A 61 -31.32 5.52 -3.14
N GLY A 62 -30.49 6.45 -3.61
CA GLY A 62 -29.66 7.31 -2.77
C GLY A 62 -29.60 8.72 -3.32
N THR A 63 -29.12 9.65 -2.48
CA THR A 63 -28.85 11.03 -2.90
C THR A 63 -27.33 11.25 -2.89
N PHE A 64 -26.76 11.50 -4.05
CA PHE A 64 -25.34 11.69 -4.27
C PHE A 64 -25.11 13.03 -4.93
N ASN A 65 -24.26 13.87 -4.36
CA ASN A 65 -24.01 15.24 -4.84
C ASN A 65 -25.32 16.00 -5.15
N ASN A 66 -26.28 15.94 -4.23
CA ASN A 66 -27.64 16.54 -4.32
C ASN A 66 -28.52 15.97 -5.47
N LYS A 67 -28.13 14.84 -6.09
CA LYS A 67 -28.94 14.16 -7.12
C LYS A 67 -29.49 12.85 -6.57
N SER A 68 -30.79 12.66 -6.74
CA SER A 68 -31.45 11.39 -6.41
C SER A 68 -31.20 10.37 -7.51
N ILE A 69 -30.55 9.24 -7.20
CA ILE A 69 -30.13 8.20 -8.13
C ILE A 69 -30.74 6.87 -7.69
N SER A 70 -31.49 6.23 -8.60
CA SER A 70 -31.85 4.82 -8.49
C SER A 70 -30.72 3.97 -9.07
N TYR A 71 -30.32 2.91 -8.38
CA TYR A 71 -29.24 2.04 -8.80
C TYR A 71 -29.47 0.60 -8.40
N THR A 72 -28.80 -0.29 -9.11
CA THR A 72 -28.74 -1.71 -8.79
C THR A 72 -27.38 -2.00 -8.16
N ALA A 73 -27.38 -2.66 -7.00
CA ALA A 73 -26.20 -3.24 -6.39
C ALA A 73 -26.14 -4.74 -6.75
N THR A 74 -24.99 -5.21 -7.18
CA THR A 74 -24.75 -6.60 -7.54
C THR A 74 -23.47 -7.09 -6.87
N VAL A 75 -23.57 -8.06 -5.98
CA VAL A 75 -22.42 -8.81 -5.46
C VAL A 75 -22.37 -10.15 -6.18
N SER A 76 -21.31 -10.42 -6.90
CA SER A 76 -21.21 -11.66 -7.69
C SER A 76 -19.78 -12.16 -7.76
N ASN A 77 -19.64 -13.49 -7.92
CA ASN A 77 -18.36 -14.11 -8.19
C ASN A 77 -18.20 -14.41 -9.69
N MET A 78 -16.94 -14.57 -10.11
CA MET A 78 -16.53 -14.98 -11.44
C MET A 78 -15.26 -15.83 -11.37
N HIS A 79 -15.15 -16.82 -12.25
CA HIS A 79 -13.97 -17.67 -12.29
C HIS A 79 -12.85 -17.03 -13.12
N LEU A 80 -11.65 -17.01 -12.54
CA LEU A 80 -10.42 -16.69 -13.27
C LEU A 80 -9.85 -17.96 -13.88
N LEU A 81 -9.34 -17.84 -15.10
CA LEU A 81 -8.81 -18.95 -15.87
C LEU A 81 -7.33 -18.73 -16.18
N ASN A 82 -6.54 -19.80 -16.15
CA ASN A 82 -5.21 -19.81 -16.70
C ASN A 82 -5.24 -19.94 -18.24
N ASP A 83 -4.06 -19.92 -18.88
CA ASP A 83 -3.92 -20.04 -20.35
C ASP A 83 -4.48 -21.37 -20.92
N LYS A 84 -4.67 -22.39 -20.10
CA LYS A 84 -5.26 -23.69 -20.50
C LYS A 84 -6.79 -23.71 -20.35
N GLY A 85 -7.39 -22.64 -19.86
CA GLY A 85 -8.83 -22.56 -19.57
C GLY A 85 -9.24 -23.25 -18.27
N GLU A 86 -8.29 -23.59 -17.40
CA GLU A 86 -8.56 -24.18 -16.10
C GLU A 86 -8.83 -23.09 -15.06
N VAL A 87 -9.79 -23.33 -14.15
CA VAL A 87 -10.11 -22.37 -13.07
C VAL A 87 -8.95 -22.31 -12.08
N ILE A 88 -8.49 -21.08 -11.78
CA ILE A 88 -7.43 -20.79 -10.81
C ILE A 88 -7.89 -19.90 -9.66
N GLY A 89 -9.04 -19.25 -9.78
CA GLY A 89 -9.58 -18.36 -8.75
C GLY A 89 -11.07 -18.13 -8.89
N ASP A 90 -11.69 -17.82 -7.77
CA ASP A 90 -13.08 -17.37 -7.63
C ASP A 90 -13.04 -15.92 -7.15
N ALA A 91 -13.15 -14.98 -8.08
CA ALA A 91 -13.05 -13.53 -7.81
C ALA A 91 -14.44 -12.95 -7.54
N VAL A 92 -14.52 -12.09 -6.53
CA VAL A 92 -15.77 -11.42 -6.15
C VAL A 92 -15.69 -9.92 -6.42
N THR A 93 -16.78 -9.40 -6.98
CA THR A 93 -16.97 -7.97 -7.20
C THR A 93 -18.26 -7.49 -6.58
N THR A 94 -18.24 -6.24 -6.07
CA THR A 94 -19.43 -5.51 -5.66
C THR A 94 -19.64 -4.32 -6.60
N ALA A 95 -20.66 -4.37 -7.42
CA ALA A 95 -20.94 -3.36 -8.44
C ALA A 95 -22.18 -2.53 -8.10
N TYR A 96 -22.10 -1.21 -8.32
CA TYR A 96 -23.21 -0.27 -8.22
C TYR A 96 -23.41 0.39 -9.57
N VAL A 97 -24.54 0.09 -10.21
CA VAL A 97 -24.86 0.57 -11.56
C VAL A 97 -26.12 1.44 -11.49
N ALA A 98 -25.99 2.71 -11.81
CA ALA A 98 -27.11 3.64 -11.82
C ALA A 98 -28.05 3.35 -13.00
N GLU A 99 -29.36 3.48 -12.78
CA GLU A 99 -30.36 3.41 -13.85
C GLU A 99 -30.17 4.61 -14.79
N SER A 100 -29.74 4.36 -16.02
CA SER A 100 -29.50 5.38 -17.04
C SER A 100 -29.80 4.84 -18.42
N LYS A 101 -30.25 5.76 -19.33
CA LYS A 101 -30.43 5.45 -20.74
C LYS A 101 -29.14 5.64 -21.55
N ASN A 102 -28.15 6.31 -20.99
CA ASN A 102 -26.88 6.65 -21.66
C ASN A 102 -25.75 5.75 -21.15
N ASP A 103 -24.75 5.53 -21.99
CA ASP A 103 -23.50 4.91 -21.58
C ASP A 103 -22.82 5.79 -20.54
N ARG A 104 -22.68 5.25 -19.34
CA ARG A 104 -22.01 5.93 -18.22
C ARG A 104 -20.54 5.49 -18.15
N PRO A 105 -19.65 6.31 -17.61
CA PRO A 105 -18.33 5.82 -17.19
C PRO A 105 -18.45 4.68 -16.19
N VAL A 106 -17.40 3.86 -16.09
CA VAL A 106 -17.26 2.86 -15.04
C VAL A 106 -15.91 3.03 -14.36
N THR A 107 -15.91 3.00 -13.03
CA THR A 107 -14.72 3.08 -12.18
C THR A 107 -14.52 1.75 -11.46
N PHE A 108 -13.39 1.09 -11.73
CA PHE A 108 -12.95 -0.10 -11.00
C PHE A 108 -12.09 0.34 -9.82
N VAL A 109 -12.40 -0.20 -8.64
CA VAL A 109 -11.86 0.25 -7.36
C VAL A 109 -11.23 -0.92 -6.62
N PHE A 110 -10.03 -0.72 -6.09
CA PHE A 110 -9.34 -1.71 -5.26
C PHE A 110 -8.37 -1.04 -4.27
N ASN A 111 -8.29 -1.61 -3.07
CA ASN A 111 -7.25 -1.26 -2.11
C ASN A 111 -5.95 -2.03 -2.37
N GLY A 112 -4.96 -1.83 -1.52
CA GLY A 112 -3.61 -2.34 -1.66
C GLY A 112 -3.26 -3.48 -0.73
N GLY A 113 -2.37 -3.23 0.17
CA GLY A 113 -1.72 -4.17 1.08
C GLY A 113 -0.28 -4.47 0.63
N PRO A 114 0.04 -5.48 -0.21
CA PRO A 114 -0.85 -6.47 -0.82
C PRO A 114 -1.58 -7.33 0.21
N GLY A 115 -2.75 -7.84 -0.19
CA GLY A 115 -3.59 -8.67 0.68
C GLY A 115 -4.70 -7.92 1.42
N SER A 116 -5.06 -6.68 1.01
CA SER A 116 -6.22 -5.95 1.54
C SER A 116 -7.41 -6.03 0.59
N ALA A 117 -8.58 -6.28 1.14
CA ALA A 117 -9.86 -6.14 0.45
C ALA A 117 -10.17 -4.67 0.17
N SER A 118 -11.13 -4.41 -0.73
CA SER A 118 -11.51 -3.07 -1.17
C SER A 118 -12.39 -2.29 -0.17
N ILE A 119 -12.55 -2.79 1.03
CA ILE A 119 -13.41 -2.27 2.10
C ILE A 119 -13.16 -0.77 2.39
N TRP A 120 -11.90 -0.32 2.38
CA TRP A 120 -11.54 1.02 2.81
C TRP A 120 -12.06 2.09 1.84
N LEU A 121 -11.75 1.97 0.55
CA LEU A 121 -12.32 2.86 -0.48
C LEU A 121 -13.83 2.66 -0.61
N HIS A 122 -14.34 1.44 -0.43
CA HIS A 122 -15.76 1.12 -0.53
C HIS A 122 -16.57 1.85 0.54
N MET A 123 -16.21 1.66 1.81
CA MET A 123 -16.97 2.16 2.95
C MET A 123 -16.46 3.51 3.47
N GLY A 124 -15.36 4.02 2.91
CA GLY A 124 -14.74 5.27 3.36
C GLY A 124 -15.02 6.47 2.46
N ILE A 125 -15.23 6.26 1.14
CA ILE A 125 -15.44 7.39 0.23
C ILE A 125 -16.28 7.06 -1.02
N LEU A 126 -15.99 5.95 -1.74
CA LEU A 126 -16.55 5.77 -3.09
C LEU A 126 -17.91 5.08 -3.09
N GLY A 127 -18.17 4.16 -2.18
CA GLY A 127 -19.43 3.42 -2.13
C GLY A 127 -20.63 4.29 -1.73
N PRO A 128 -21.86 3.77 -1.89
CA PRO A 128 -23.08 4.51 -1.58
C PRO A 128 -23.35 4.66 -0.07
N LYS A 129 -22.60 3.95 0.76
CA LYS A 129 -22.64 4.03 2.23
C LYS A 129 -21.26 4.36 2.79
N LEU A 130 -21.22 5.03 3.92
CA LEU A 130 -20.02 5.30 4.70
C LEU A 130 -20.15 4.70 6.10
N VAL A 131 -19.03 4.20 6.62
CA VAL A 131 -18.87 3.96 8.05
C VAL A 131 -18.54 5.28 8.73
N SER A 132 -19.34 5.65 9.73
CA SER A 132 -19.11 6.85 10.53
C SER A 132 -18.00 6.60 11.55
N VAL A 133 -16.90 7.34 11.42
CA VAL A 133 -15.77 7.32 12.37
C VAL A 133 -15.44 8.75 12.82
N PRO A 134 -14.85 8.94 14.02
CA PRO A 134 -14.39 10.25 14.47
C PRO A 134 -13.39 10.86 13.48
N SER A 135 -13.50 12.18 13.26
CA SER A 135 -12.70 12.91 12.26
C SER A 135 -11.37 13.45 12.80
N ASP A 136 -11.20 13.48 14.10
CA ASP A 136 -10.14 14.18 14.83
C ASP A 136 -9.07 13.24 15.39
N ALA A 137 -8.81 12.16 14.68
CA ALA A 137 -7.82 11.14 15.03
C ALA A 137 -8.09 10.42 16.37
N GLN A 138 -9.36 10.29 16.74
CA GLN A 138 -9.77 9.51 17.90
C GLN A 138 -10.20 8.09 17.49
N ASP A 139 -10.17 7.18 18.46
CA ASP A 139 -10.65 5.81 18.32
C ASP A 139 -12.17 5.79 18.07
N ALA A 140 -12.63 4.94 17.17
CA ALA A 140 -14.05 4.74 16.88
C ALA A 140 -14.82 4.05 18.02
N GLY A 141 -14.12 3.58 19.03
CA GLY A 141 -14.67 2.87 20.18
C GLY A 141 -15.21 1.49 19.85
N ASN A 142 -16.11 1.03 20.71
CA ASN A 142 -16.79 -0.25 20.52
C ASN A 142 -18.16 -0.05 19.86
N GLY A 143 -18.64 -1.09 19.17
CA GLY A 143 -19.97 -1.07 18.53
C GLY A 143 -21.13 -0.80 19.50
N PRO A 144 -22.32 -0.46 18.98
CA PRO A 144 -22.70 -0.51 17.57
C PRO A 144 -22.11 0.67 16.77
N TYR A 145 -21.66 0.40 15.54
CA TYR A 145 -21.13 1.42 14.63
C TYR A 145 -22.21 1.91 13.67
N GLU A 146 -22.18 3.20 13.36
CA GLU A 146 -23.16 3.80 12.47
C GLU A 146 -22.76 3.67 11.00
N LEU A 147 -23.71 3.25 10.17
CA LEU A 147 -23.61 3.21 8.72
C LEU A 147 -24.52 4.29 8.13
N ILE A 148 -23.93 5.29 7.49
CA ILE A 148 -24.67 6.43 6.93
C ILE A 148 -24.71 6.40 5.40
N ASN A 149 -25.68 7.11 4.79
CA ASN A 149 -25.66 7.34 3.35
C ASN A 149 -24.47 8.23 2.99
N ASN A 150 -23.78 7.90 1.91
CA ASN A 150 -22.65 8.68 1.41
C ASN A 150 -23.12 9.77 0.44
N PRO A 151 -23.23 11.02 0.84
CA PRO A 151 -23.61 12.09 -0.08
C PRO A 151 -22.51 12.43 -1.09
N TYR A 152 -21.30 11.94 -0.87
CA TYR A 152 -20.08 12.25 -1.64
C TYR A 152 -19.72 11.19 -2.67
N SER A 153 -20.43 10.05 -2.71
CA SER A 153 -20.17 8.99 -3.69
C SER A 153 -20.25 9.54 -5.11
N PRO A 154 -19.29 9.22 -6.00
CA PRO A 154 -19.31 9.61 -7.40
C PRO A 154 -20.32 8.80 -8.24
N LEU A 155 -21.22 8.06 -7.61
CA LEU A 155 -22.26 7.27 -8.30
C LEU A 155 -23.19 8.14 -9.16
N ASP A 156 -23.26 9.44 -8.95
CA ASP A 156 -23.96 10.37 -9.85
C ASP A 156 -23.20 10.62 -11.18
N LYS A 157 -21.92 10.24 -11.29
CA LYS A 157 -21.05 10.45 -12.46
C LYS A 157 -20.60 9.17 -13.13
N THR A 158 -20.28 8.14 -12.36
CA THR A 158 -19.71 6.88 -12.82
C THR A 158 -20.37 5.70 -12.11
N ASP A 159 -20.47 4.56 -12.78
CA ASP A 159 -20.79 3.32 -12.09
C ASP A 159 -19.54 2.83 -11.37
N LEU A 160 -19.71 2.09 -10.27
CA LEU A 160 -18.62 1.68 -9.39
C LEU A 160 -18.54 0.16 -9.33
N VAL A 161 -17.32 -0.38 -9.44
CA VAL A 161 -17.05 -1.80 -9.32
C VAL A 161 -15.90 -2.01 -8.36
N PHE A 162 -16.20 -2.46 -7.15
CA PHE A 162 -15.20 -2.81 -6.14
C PHE A 162 -14.73 -4.23 -6.38
N ILE A 163 -13.42 -4.41 -6.46
CA ILE A 163 -12.77 -5.70 -6.73
C ILE A 163 -12.00 -6.11 -5.48
N ASP A 164 -12.30 -7.28 -4.93
CA ASP A 164 -11.46 -7.90 -3.93
C ASP A 164 -10.48 -8.84 -4.65
N PRO A 165 -9.16 -8.57 -4.62
CA PRO A 165 -8.15 -9.46 -5.22
C PRO A 165 -8.17 -10.85 -4.58
N ILE A 166 -7.70 -11.88 -5.31
CA ILE A 166 -7.72 -13.27 -4.83
C ILE A 166 -6.99 -13.41 -3.49
N GLY A 167 -7.68 -14.01 -2.51
CA GLY A 167 -7.23 -14.16 -1.13
C GLY A 167 -7.68 -13.03 -0.20
N THR A 168 -8.54 -12.12 -0.67
CA THR A 168 -9.13 -11.03 0.11
C THR A 168 -10.64 -10.96 -0.09
N GLY A 169 -11.34 -10.29 0.82
CA GLY A 169 -12.79 -10.23 0.78
C GLY A 169 -13.40 -11.64 0.75
N PHE A 170 -14.28 -11.88 -0.18
CA PHE A 170 -14.80 -13.21 -0.48
C PHE A 170 -14.05 -13.94 -1.61
N SER A 171 -13.05 -13.29 -2.24
CA SER A 171 -12.28 -13.88 -3.33
C SER A 171 -11.27 -14.91 -2.81
N GLN A 172 -11.14 -16.04 -3.50
CA GLN A 172 -10.31 -17.15 -3.05
C GLN A 172 -9.66 -17.91 -4.23
N LEU A 173 -8.62 -18.68 -3.95
CA LEU A 173 -8.09 -19.67 -4.89
C LEU A 173 -9.14 -20.75 -5.17
N ALA A 174 -9.17 -21.27 -6.39
CA ALA A 174 -10.11 -22.31 -6.80
C ALA A 174 -9.52 -23.22 -7.88
N GLY A 175 -10.04 -24.44 -8.02
CA GLY A 175 -9.64 -25.38 -9.06
C GLY A 175 -8.15 -25.71 -9.01
N LYS A 176 -7.43 -25.39 -10.06
CA LYS A 176 -5.96 -25.62 -10.21
C LYS A 176 -5.12 -24.47 -9.66
N GLY A 177 -5.74 -23.41 -9.13
CA GLY A 177 -5.05 -22.21 -8.68
C GLY A 177 -4.18 -22.42 -7.46
N SER A 178 -3.07 -21.73 -7.45
CA SER A 178 -2.11 -21.67 -6.36
C SER A 178 -1.65 -20.24 -6.10
N ALA A 179 -0.98 -19.99 -4.98
CA ALA A 179 -0.40 -18.70 -4.66
C ALA A 179 0.46 -18.12 -5.81
N LYS A 180 1.18 -18.97 -6.52
CA LYS A 180 2.07 -18.58 -7.63
C LYS A 180 1.34 -18.00 -8.84
N ASP A 181 0.06 -18.30 -8.98
CA ASP A 181 -0.75 -17.85 -10.12
C ASP A 181 -1.32 -16.45 -9.91
N VAL A 182 -1.36 -15.94 -8.66
CA VAL A 182 -2.10 -14.72 -8.33
C VAL A 182 -1.44 -13.84 -7.25
N TRP A 183 -0.46 -14.34 -6.44
CA TRP A 183 0.15 -13.57 -5.35
C TRP A 183 1.56 -13.10 -5.72
N GLY A 184 1.64 -12.25 -6.70
CA GLY A 184 2.85 -11.58 -7.14
C GLY A 184 2.48 -10.31 -7.89
N LEU A 185 3.44 -9.43 -8.11
CA LEU A 185 3.17 -8.13 -8.73
C LEU A 185 2.58 -8.27 -10.14
N SER A 186 3.16 -9.16 -10.95
CA SER A 186 2.70 -9.42 -12.32
C SER A 186 1.43 -10.25 -12.36
N GLU A 187 1.38 -11.30 -11.56
CA GLU A 187 0.27 -12.25 -11.46
C GLU A 187 -1.00 -11.59 -10.92
N ASP A 188 -0.86 -10.72 -9.92
CA ASP A 188 -1.97 -9.91 -9.39
C ASP A 188 -2.48 -8.91 -10.43
N ALA A 189 -1.58 -8.18 -11.09
CA ALA A 189 -1.96 -7.23 -12.13
C ALA A 189 -2.67 -7.92 -13.32
N GLU A 190 -2.22 -9.11 -13.72
CA GLU A 190 -2.86 -9.92 -14.76
C GLU A 190 -4.24 -10.41 -14.31
N SER A 191 -4.34 -11.00 -13.12
CA SER A 191 -5.59 -11.53 -12.57
C SER A 191 -6.65 -10.44 -12.41
N VAL A 192 -6.29 -9.28 -11.84
CA VAL A 192 -7.24 -8.15 -11.69
C VAL A 192 -7.61 -7.55 -13.06
N SER A 193 -6.69 -7.52 -14.02
CA SER A 193 -7.01 -7.12 -15.41
C SER A 193 -8.00 -8.08 -16.07
N GLN A 194 -7.87 -9.39 -15.81
CA GLN A 194 -8.84 -10.39 -16.27
C GLN A 194 -10.23 -10.15 -15.66
N ILE A 195 -10.31 -9.86 -14.34
CA ILE A 195 -11.58 -9.49 -13.67
C ILE A 195 -12.24 -8.29 -14.35
N VAL A 196 -11.46 -7.21 -14.61
CA VAL A 196 -11.96 -6.01 -15.29
C VAL A 196 -12.53 -6.35 -16.67
N LYS A 197 -11.78 -7.10 -17.49
CA LYS A 197 -12.22 -7.49 -18.85
C LYS A 197 -13.47 -8.39 -18.82
N LEU A 198 -13.52 -9.34 -17.89
CA LEU A 198 -14.69 -10.22 -17.71
C LEU A 198 -15.93 -9.41 -17.31
N TRP A 199 -15.80 -8.51 -16.32
CA TRP A 199 -16.90 -7.66 -15.88
C TRP A 199 -17.42 -6.76 -17.02
N VAL A 200 -16.50 -6.11 -17.76
CA VAL A 200 -16.84 -5.25 -18.92
C VAL A 200 -17.58 -6.04 -19.99
N SER A 201 -17.16 -7.27 -20.27
CA SER A 201 -17.79 -8.14 -21.27
C SER A 201 -19.20 -8.61 -20.84
N GLN A 202 -19.31 -9.10 -19.59
CA GLN A 202 -20.60 -9.58 -19.03
C GLN A 202 -21.63 -8.46 -18.96
N ASN A 203 -21.21 -7.24 -18.63
CA ASN A 203 -22.09 -6.08 -18.50
C ASN A 203 -22.20 -5.24 -19.78
N LYS A 204 -21.59 -5.66 -20.91
CA LYS A 204 -21.63 -4.97 -22.22
C LYS A 204 -21.11 -3.53 -22.17
N ARG A 205 -20.02 -3.28 -21.40
CA ARG A 205 -19.49 -1.95 -21.14
C ARG A 205 -18.18 -1.64 -21.89
N TRP A 206 -17.93 -2.32 -23.02
CA TRP A 206 -16.71 -2.10 -23.82
C TRP A 206 -16.57 -0.67 -24.33
N ASN A 207 -17.67 -0.02 -24.70
CA ASN A 207 -17.68 1.36 -25.20
C ASN A 207 -17.75 2.44 -24.09
N SER A 208 -17.90 2.07 -22.82
CA SER A 208 -17.91 3.04 -21.71
C SER A 208 -16.52 3.60 -21.45
N ALA A 209 -16.42 4.87 -21.03
CA ALA A 209 -15.21 5.41 -20.44
C ALA A 209 -14.85 4.63 -19.15
N LYS A 210 -13.56 4.33 -18.97
CA LYS A 210 -13.08 3.48 -17.86
C LYS A 210 -12.06 4.20 -17.02
N TYR A 211 -12.24 4.12 -15.71
CA TYR A 211 -11.32 4.65 -14.71
C TYR A 211 -10.87 3.55 -13.76
N LEU A 212 -9.65 3.64 -13.25
CA LEU A 212 -9.18 2.81 -12.14
C LEU A 212 -8.94 3.72 -10.93
N ALA A 213 -9.37 3.27 -9.76
CA ALA A 213 -9.10 3.91 -8.48
C ALA A 213 -8.36 2.91 -7.58
N GLY A 214 -7.10 3.21 -7.28
CA GLY A 214 -6.26 2.39 -6.40
C GLY A 214 -5.78 3.19 -5.20
N GLU A 215 -5.66 2.52 -4.05
CA GLU A 215 -5.05 3.08 -2.85
C GLU A 215 -3.84 2.25 -2.44
N SER A 216 -2.76 2.93 -2.01
CA SER A 216 -1.56 2.24 -1.50
C SER A 216 -0.94 1.32 -2.58
N PHE A 217 -0.64 0.06 -2.26
CA PHE A 217 -0.27 -0.95 -3.27
C PHE A 217 -1.29 -1.06 -4.43
N GLY A 218 -2.54 -0.69 -4.22
CA GLY A 218 -3.53 -0.61 -5.31
C GLY A 218 -3.12 0.36 -6.42
N THR A 219 -2.32 1.37 -6.13
CA THR A 219 -1.74 2.27 -7.14
C THR A 219 -0.64 1.59 -7.94
N THR A 220 0.21 0.78 -7.27
CA THR A 220 1.20 -0.11 -7.90
C THR A 220 0.50 -1.07 -8.87
N ARG A 221 -0.57 -1.74 -8.39
CA ARG A 221 -1.42 -2.62 -9.20
C ARG A 221 -1.99 -1.88 -10.41
N ALA A 222 -2.59 -0.71 -10.22
CA ALA A 222 -3.21 0.05 -11.30
C ALA A 222 -2.23 0.35 -12.43
N ALA A 223 -1.00 0.75 -12.10
CA ALA A 223 0.03 0.99 -13.11
C ALA A 223 0.54 -0.32 -13.74
N ALA A 224 0.75 -1.38 -12.95
CA ALA A 224 1.18 -2.69 -13.43
C ALA A 224 0.13 -3.38 -14.33
N MET A 225 -1.15 -3.03 -14.22
CA MET A 225 -2.24 -3.54 -15.06
C MET A 225 -2.19 -3.00 -16.50
N MET A 226 -1.53 -1.88 -16.77
CA MET A 226 -1.58 -1.22 -18.09
C MET A 226 -1.19 -2.15 -19.24
N PRO A 227 -0.06 -2.90 -19.20
CA PRO A 227 0.30 -3.81 -20.29
C PRO A 227 -0.67 -4.98 -20.47
N TYR A 228 -1.39 -5.40 -19.41
CA TYR A 228 -2.39 -6.47 -19.49
C TYR A 228 -3.74 -5.99 -19.99
N LEU A 229 -4.10 -4.73 -19.73
CA LEU A 229 -5.31 -4.12 -20.26
C LEU A 229 -5.15 -3.74 -21.74
N ASP A 230 -4.03 -3.16 -22.14
CA ASP A 230 -3.71 -2.79 -23.53
C ASP A 230 -2.97 -3.95 -24.26
N ASP A 231 -3.38 -5.19 -24.04
CA ASP A 231 -2.81 -6.34 -24.74
C ASP A 231 -3.25 -6.42 -26.22
N ARG A 232 -2.52 -7.19 -27.02
CA ARG A 232 -2.81 -7.32 -28.46
C ARG A 232 -4.09 -8.10 -28.79
N LYS A 233 -4.58 -8.95 -27.85
CA LYS A 233 -5.75 -9.80 -28.09
C LYS A 233 -7.06 -8.99 -27.93
N SER A 234 -7.11 -8.16 -26.91
CA SER A 234 -8.31 -7.39 -26.54
C SER A 234 -7.90 -6.04 -25.89
N PRO A 235 -7.36 -5.10 -26.67
CA PRO A 235 -6.86 -3.84 -26.13
C PRO A 235 -7.99 -3.02 -25.51
N MET A 236 -7.78 -2.60 -24.25
CA MET A 236 -8.71 -1.79 -23.48
C MET A 236 -7.98 -0.56 -22.95
N ARG A 237 -8.35 0.61 -23.43
CA ARG A 237 -7.79 1.88 -22.95
C ARG A 237 -8.51 2.38 -21.70
N ILE A 238 -7.74 2.95 -20.80
CA ILE A 238 -8.21 3.57 -19.56
C ILE A 238 -8.21 5.09 -19.74
N ASN A 239 -9.31 5.74 -19.36
CA ASN A 239 -9.48 7.19 -19.48
C ASN A 239 -8.75 7.95 -18.38
N GLY A 240 -8.62 7.34 -17.19
CA GLY A 240 -7.89 7.96 -16.09
C GLY A 240 -7.61 7.04 -14.92
N LEU A 241 -6.56 7.38 -14.18
CA LEU A 241 -6.19 6.74 -12.93
C LEU A 241 -6.39 7.70 -11.75
N MET A 242 -7.01 7.22 -10.70
CA MET A 242 -7.08 7.88 -9.40
C MET A 242 -6.15 7.12 -8.44
N LEU A 243 -5.02 7.74 -8.13
CA LEU A 243 -3.95 7.18 -7.31
C LEU A 243 -4.00 7.84 -5.94
N ILE A 244 -4.55 7.11 -4.96
CA ILE A 244 -4.73 7.57 -3.59
C ILE A 244 -3.59 6.99 -2.76
N SER A 245 -2.80 7.85 -2.11
CA SER A 245 -1.63 7.42 -1.32
C SER A 245 -0.71 6.51 -2.12
N GLN A 246 -0.14 7.07 -3.18
CA GLN A 246 0.58 6.34 -4.24
C GLN A 246 1.82 5.58 -3.74
N ALA A 247 2.08 4.43 -4.38
CA ALA A 247 3.24 3.57 -4.19
C ALA A 247 3.73 3.00 -5.53
N LEU A 248 4.05 3.85 -6.51
CA LEU A 248 4.49 3.39 -7.84
C LEU A 248 5.97 3.00 -7.88
N ASP A 249 6.80 3.70 -7.12
CA ASP A 249 8.24 3.47 -7.02
C ASP A 249 8.66 3.39 -5.55
N TYR A 250 9.06 2.22 -5.11
CA TYR A 250 9.41 1.97 -3.71
C TYR A 250 10.77 2.53 -3.30
N THR A 251 11.54 3.13 -4.22
CA THR A 251 12.83 3.76 -3.90
C THR A 251 12.66 4.88 -2.88
N GLY A 252 11.63 5.71 -3.03
CA GLY A 252 11.43 6.84 -2.12
C GLY A 252 10.76 6.47 -0.78
N SER A 253 10.20 5.27 -0.65
CA SER A 253 9.46 4.84 0.54
C SER A 253 10.08 3.63 1.27
N THR A 254 11.28 3.17 0.86
CA THR A 254 11.97 2.05 1.50
C THR A 254 13.26 2.54 2.18
N PRO A 255 13.23 2.91 3.46
CA PRO A 255 14.43 3.34 4.17
C PRO A 255 15.38 2.15 4.39
N ALA A 256 16.57 2.24 3.81
CA ALA A 256 17.68 1.32 3.97
C ALA A 256 18.97 2.11 4.14
N GLU A 257 20.03 1.50 4.67
CA GLU A 257 21.29 2.21 4.95
C GLU A 257 21.91 2.84 3.71
N ASP A 258 21.78 2.20 2.57
CA ASP A 258 22.29 2.62 1.26
C ASP A 258 21.28 3.46 0.45
N ASN A 259 20.04 3.57 0.89
CA ASN A 259 19.01 4.33 0.20
C ASN A 259 18.86 5.75 0.78
N LEU A 260 19.67 6.66 0.30
CA LEU A 260 19.63 8.07 0.74
C LEU A 260 18.30 8.75 0.36
N VAL A 261 17.68 8.35 -0.73
CA VAL A 261 16.46 8.97 -1.26
C VAL A 261 15.32 8.88 -0.26
N ALA A 262 15.13 7.72 0.38
CA ALA A 262 14.05 7.54 1.34
C ALA A 262 14.13 8.50 2.54
N PHE A 263 15.33 8.84 3.03
CA PHE A 263 15.46 9.84 4.11
C PHE A 263 15.02 11.23 3.67
N VAL A 264 15.26 11.58 2.40
CA VAL A 264 14.90 12.87 1.82
C VAL A 264 13.40 12.97 1.59
N THR A 265 12.78 11.95 1.02
CA THR A 265 11.36 11.92 0.69
C THR A 265 10.46 11.83 1.92
N TYR A 266 10.92 11.20 3.00
CA TYR A 266 10.19 11.16 4.27
C TYR A 266 10.22 12.47 5.04
N LEU A 267 11.29 13.28 4.92
CA LEU A 267 11.50 14.43 5.79
C LEU A 267 10.32 15.42 5.81
N PRO A 268 9.66 15.78 4.68
CA PRO A 268 8.50 16.67 4.73
C PRO A 268 7.32 16.09 5.52
N THR A 269 7.08 14.79 5.45
CA THR A 269 6.02 14.13 6.23
C THR A 269 6.37 14.10 7.73
N LEU A 270 7.64 13.87 8.09
CA LEU A 270 8.08 13.97 9.49
C LEU A 270 7.86 15.40 10.04
N ALA A 271 8.16 16.42 9.23
CA ALA A 271 7.96 17.82 9.61
C ALA A 271 6.47 18.18 9.75
N ALA A 272 5.62 17.68 8.85
CA ALA A 272 4.17 17.86 8.96
C ALA A 272 3.64 17.25 10.26
N THR A 273 4.10 16.05 10.62
CA THR A 273 3.72 15.37 11.86
C THR A 273 4.20 16.14 13.10
N ALA A 274 5.45 16.59 13.12
CA ALA A 274 5.98 17.41 14.21
C ALA A 274 5.20 18.72 14.38
N TRP A 275 4.79 19.32 13.27
CA TRP A 275 3.92 20.51 13.27
C TRP A 275 2.54 20.18 13.84
N TYR A 276 1.90 19.10 13.44
CA TYR A 276 0.59 18.68 13.95
C TYR A 276 0.60 18.45 15.47
N HIS A 277 1.62 17.80 15.99
CA HIS A 277 1.79 17.52 17.43
C HIS A 277 2.45 18.66 18.23
N HIS A 278 2.46 19.89 17.69
CA HIS A 278 2.96 21.08 18.36
C HIS A 278 4.44 21.00 18.81
N LYS A 279 5.24 20.14 18.17
CA LYS A 279 6.70 20.11 18.36
C LYS A 279 7.41 21.20 17.50
N ILE A 280 6.70 21.79 16.55
CA ILE A 280 7.03 23.03 15.84
C ILE A 280 5.90 24.04 16.15
N GLU A 281 6.25 25.27 16.48
CA GLU A 281 5.28 26.29 16.86
C GLU A 281 4.40 26.70 15.67
N GLN A 282 3.11 26.31 15.70
CA GLN A 282 2.17 26.55 14.60
C GLN A 282 1.85 28.04 14.38
N THR A 283 1.92 28.86 15.43
CA THR A 283 1.71 30.30 15.33
C THR A 283 2.83 31.02 14.56
N SER A 284 4.02 30.39 14.46
CA SER A 284 5.16 30.94 13.75
C SER A 284 5.19 30.63 12.27
N ILE A 285 4.55 29.51 11.85
CA ILE A 285 4.58 29.06 10.45
C ILE A 285 3.34 28.23 10.09
N SER A 286 2.70 28.54 8.95
CA SER A 286 1.62 27.68 8.41
C SER A 286 2.18 26.36 7.84
N LEU A 287 1.31 25.32 7.77
CA LEU A 287 1.71 24.02 7.22
C LEU A 287 2.26 24.15 5.78
N GLU A 288 1.60 24.91 4.91
CA GLU A 288 1.99 25.08 3.52
C GLU A 288 3.37 25.73 3.39
N LYS A 289 3.63 26.74 4.21
CA LYS A 289 4.95 27.40 4.24
C LYS A 289 6.02 26.47 4.77
N LEU A 290 5.73 25.71 5.83
CA LEU A 290 6.63 24.70 6.37
C LEU A 290 6.95 23.64 5.30
N MET A 291 5.96 23.15 4.55
CA MET A 291 6.17 22.18 3.48
C MET A 291 7.07 22.74 2.37
N THR A 292 6.93 24.02 2.05
CA THR A 292 7.81 24.68 1.07
C THR A 292 9.26 24.74 1.57
N GLU A 293 9.46 25.15 2.81
CA GLU A 293 10.80 25.28 3.41
C GLU A 293 11.49 23.93 3.58
N VAL A 294 10.77 22.92 4.11
CA VAL A 294 11.37 21.59 4.35
C VAL A 294 11.68 20.85 3.05
N LYS A 295 10.87 20.98 2.00
CA LYS A 295 11.16 20.38 0.69
C LYS A 295 12.42 21.00 0.07
N ALA A 296 12.58 22.32 0.13
CA ALA A 296 13.79 22.99 -0.33
C ALA A 296 15.01 22.50 0.46
N PHE A 297 14.95 22.49 1.80
CA PHE A 297 16.04 21.98 2.63
C PHE A 297 16.36 20.50 2.31
N ALA A 298 15.36 19.66 2.11
CA ALA A 298 15.52 18.23 1.83
C ALA A 298 16.35 17.99 0.56
N VAL A 299 16.10 18.77 -0.50
CA VAL A 299 16.79 18.63 -1.80
C VAL A 299 18.12 19.38 -1.85
N ASP A 300 18.14 20.62 -1.36
CA ASP A 300 19.28 21.53 -1.58
C ASP A 300 20.39 21.36 -0.54
N GLU A 301 20.06 20.91 0.68
CA GLU A 301 21.03 20.80 1.77
C GLU A 301 21.16 19.37 2.31
N TYR A 302 20.04 18.70 2.60
CA TYR A 302 20.06 17.41 3.29
C TYR A 302 20.55 16.26 2.38
N LEU A 303 20.06 16.16 1.16
CA LEU A 303 20.52 15.14 0.19
C LEU A 303 22.04 15.28 -0.08
N PRO A 304 22.59 16.46 -0.39
CA PRO A 304 24.04 16.64 -0.52
C PRO A 304 24.82 16.27 0.75
N ALA A 305 24.28 16.58 1.93
CA ALA A 305 24.93 16.22 3.19
C ALA A 305 24.97 14.71 3.40
N LEU A 306 23.86 14.00 3.15
CA LEU A 306 23.82 12.54 3.20
C LEU A 306 24.81 11.90 2.21
N PHE A 307 24.94 12.47 1.01
CA PHE A 307 25.87 11.99 0.00
C PHE A 307 27.35 12.19 0.42
N LYS A 308 27.68 13.32 1.05
CA LYS A 308 29.02 13.58 1.60
C LYS A 308 29.36 12.65 2.77
N GLY A 309 28.39 12.24 3.56
CA GLY A 309 28.56 11.31 4.67
C GLY A 309 29.68 11.75 5.62
N SER A 310 30.66 10.89 5.87
CA SER A 310 31.77 11.14 6.80
C SER A 310 32.78 12.23 6.35
N THR A 311 32.64 12.77 5.13
CA THR A 311 33.47 13.89 4.65
C THR A 311 32.93 15.27 5.05
N LEU A 312 31.77 15.33 5.70
CA LEU A 312 31.28 16.57 6.31
C LEU A 312 32.21 17.02 7.42
N ASN A 313 32.59 18.32 7.40
CA ASN A 313 33.24 18.88 8.58
C ASN A 313 32.23 19.09 9.72
N GLU A 314 32.73 19.32 10.92
CA GLU A 314 31.91 19.45 12.13
C GLU A 314 30.86 20.59 12.03
N GLN A 315 31.22 21.70 11.45
CA GLN A 315 30.33 22.86 11.28
C GLN A 315 29.15 22.48 10.33
N GLN A 316 29.44 21.84 9.20
CA GLN A 316 28.45 21.38 8.25
C GLN A 316 27.53 20.34 8.89
N PHE A 317 28.09 19.33 9.57
CA PHE A 317 27.33 18.29 10.26
C PHE A 317 26.39 18.88 11.32
N ASN A 318 26.89 19.81 12.15
CA ASN A 318 26.11 20.49 13.17
C ASN A 318 24.98 21.36 12.57
N HIS A 319 25.23 22.04 11.45
CA HIS A 319 24.23 22.82 10.74
C HIS A 319 23.06 21.94 10.28
N ILE A 320 23.34 20.84 9.61
CA ILE A 320 22.31 19.89 9.14
C ILE A 320 21.57 19.27 10.32
N ALA A 321 22.29 18.88 11.38
CA ALA A 321 21.67 18.30 12.58
C ALA A 321 20.67 19.27 13.24
N ASN A 322 21.01 20.55 13.35
CA ASN A 322 20.12 21.58 13.90
C ASN A 322 18.87 21.79 13.03
N LYS A 323 19.02 21.83 11.70
CA LYS A 323 17.90 21.95 10.76
C LYS A 323 16.96 20.73 10.84
N LEU A 324 17.54 19.51 10.87
CA LEU A 324 16.76 18.29 11.03
C LEU A 324 16.02 18.26 12.38
N ALA A 325 16.67 18.69 13.48
CA ALA A 325 16.02 18.79 14.79
C ALA A 325 14.81 19.74 14.75
N TYR A 326 14.96 20.90 14.12
CA TYR A 326 13.87 21.86 13.93
C TYR A 326 12.70 21.23 13.15
N PHE A 327 12.96 20.60 11.98
CA PHE A 327 11.91 20.04 11.14
C PHE A 327 11.27 18.76 11.73
N THR A 328 12.03 17.95 12.43
CA THR A 328 11.51 16.67 12.96
C THR A 328 10.95 16.78 14.37
N GLY A 329 11.16 17.89 15.08
CA GLY A 329 10.79 18.03 16.50
C GLY A 329 11.60 17.15 17.45
N LEU A 330 12.65 16.47 16.96
CA LEU A 330 13.55 15.65 17.79
C LEU A 330 14.73 16.47 18.29
N SER A 331 15.37 16.02 19.38
CA SER A 331 16.57 16.71 19.90
C SER A 331 17.75 16.59 18.92
N VAL A 332 18.60 17.62 18.91
CA VAL A 332 19.85 17.64 18.10
C VAL A 332 20.75 16.46 18.44
N GLU A 333 20.77 16.02 19.70
CA GLU A 333 21.55 14.87 20.13
C GLU A 333 21.05 13.57 19.49
N LEU A 334 19.73 13.33 19.46
CA LEU A 334 19.14 12.18 18.77
C LEU A 334 19.48 12.17 17.28
N ILE A 335 19.38 13.32 16.62
CA ILE A 335 19.74 13.48 15.20
C ILE A 335 21.21 13.15 14.95
N LYS A 336 22.12 13.64 15.79
CA LYS A 336 23.55 13.34 15.70
C LYS A 336 23.86 11.87 15.92
N ARG A 337 23.26 11.25 16.94
CA ARG A 337 23.40 9.82 17.23
C ARG A 337 22.81 8.93 16.14
N ALA A 338 21.79 9.40 15.42
CA ALA A 338 21.24 8.75 14.23
C ALA A 338 22.10 8.99 12.97
N ASN A 339 23.22 9.67 13.09
CA ASN A 339 24.07 10.06 11.95
C ASN A 339 23.25 10.72 10.83
N LEU A 340 22.40 11.67 11.20
CA LEU A 340 21.45 12.42 10.35
C LEU A 340 20.34 11.56 9.70
N ARG A 341 20.25 10.26 9.98
CA ARG A 341 19.31 9.32 9.34
C ARG A 341 18.16 8.96 10.27
N VAL A 342 17.06 9.71 10.17
CA VAL A 342 15.83 9.45 10.93
C VAL A 342 14.83 8.73 10.04
N THR A 343 14.49 7.49 10.39
CA THR A 343 13.43 6.73 9.71
C THR A 343 12.06 7.11 10.26
N ALA A 344 10.99 6.92 9.47
CA ALA A 344 9.61 7.13 9.93
C ALA A 344 9.26 6.32 11.19
N THR A 345 9.70 5.05 11.25
CA THR A 345 9.48 4.19 12.43
C THR A 345 10.16 4.75 13.68
N ARG A 346 11.40 5.22 13.54
CA ARG A 346 12.13 5.84 14.66
C ARG A 346 11.47 7.15 15.09
N HIS A 347 11.06 7.97 14.15
CA HIS A 347 10.34 9.21 14.42
C HIS A 347 9.00 8.93 15.12
N ALA A 348 8.24 7.94 14.65
CA ALA A 348 6.97 7.54 15.26
C ALA A 348 7.10 7.20 16.76
N LYS A 349 8.19 6.52 17.14
CA LYS A 349 8.45 6.17 18.55
C LYS A 349 8.97 7.34 19.38
N LEU A 350 9.74 8.26 18.79
CA LEU A 350 10.48 9.27 19.55
C LEU A 350 9.76 10.61 19.67
N LEU A 351 8.85 10.95 18.75
CA LEU A 351 8.23 12.28 18.70
C LEU A 351 7.44 12.63 19.97
N LEU A 352 6.69 11.66 20.50
CA LEU A 352 5.84 11.83 21.70
C LEU A 352 6.31 10.94 22.86
N ALA A 353 7.57 10.49 22.85
CA ALA A 353 8.13 9.62 23.89
C ALA A 353 8.11 10.26 25.29
N ASP A 354 8.17 11.59 25.37
CA ASP A 354 8.02 12.34 26.62
C ASP A 354 6.62 12.22 27.23
N GLN A 355 5.62 11.74 26.47
CA GLN A 355 4.26 11.50 26.88
C GLN A 355 3.92 9.99 26.99
N GLY A 356 4.89 9.09 26.74
CA GLY A 356 4.65 7.65 26.66
C GLY A 356 3.86 7.21 25.42
N LEU A 357 3.84 8.03 24.36
CA LEU A 357 3.03 7.79 23.18
C LEU A 357 3.88 7.55 21.92
N ALA A 358 3.35 6.74 21.01
CA ALA A 358 3.85 6.60 19.64
C ALA A 358 2.81 7.05 18.62
N VAL A 359 3.23 7.66 17.50
CA VAL A 359 2.31 8.09 16.44
C VAL A 359 2.03 6.97 15.44
N GLY A 360 0.85 7.01 14.81
CA GLY A 360 0.40 6.03 13.82
C GLY A 360 1.21 6.07 12.52
N ARG A 361 1.35 4.93 11.86
CA ARG A 361 2.02 4.82 10.56
C ARG A 361 1.11 5.20 9.38
N LEU A 362 -0.13 4.73 9.40
CA LEU A 362 -1.09 5.07 8.34
C LEU A 362 -1.58 6.52 8.46
N ASP A 363 -1.68 7.03 9.67
CA ASP A 363 -2.00 8.44 9.89
C ASP A 363 -1.31 8.89 11.19
N SER A 364 -0.26 9.67 11.05
CA SER A 364 0.55 10.11 12.17
C SER A 364 -0.11 11.19 13.05
N ARG A 365 -1.34 11.57 12.78
CA ARG A 365 -2.19 12.35 13.69
C ARG A 365 -2.69 11.51 14.86
N TYR A 366 -2.90 10.19 14.63
CA TYR A 366 -3.24 9.24 15.68
C TYR A 366 -2.03 8.94 16.54
N SER A 367 -2.27 8.72 17.81
CA SER A 367 -1.25 8.26 18.75
C SER A 367 -1.79 7.14 19.64
N SER A 368 -0.90 6.30 20.12
CA SER A 368 -1.25 5.18 20.98
C SER A 368 -0.27 5.08 22.15
N ASP A 369 -0.80 4.65 23.30
CA ASP A 369 -0.02 4.26 24.44
C ASP A 369 0.74 2.95 24.14
N GLU A 370 1.98 2.86 24.60
CA GLU A 370 2.87 1.74 24.36
C GLU A 370 3.14 0.98 25.67
N ILE A 371 3.06 -0.36 25.63
CA ILE A 371 3.39 -1.19 26.81
C ILE A 371 4.88 -1.07 27.16
N ASP A 372 5.73 -0.89 26.14
CA ASP A 372 7.18 -0.75 26.26
C ASP A 372 7.64 0.51 25.53
N ASP A 373 7.86 1.57 26.28
CA ASP A 373 8.32 2.86 25.75
C ASP A 373 9.72 2.79 25.14
N LEU A 374 10.52 1.80 25.53
CA LEU A 374 11.88 1.59 25.01
C LEU A 374 11.93 0.70 23.77
N ALA A 375 10.79 0.16 23.32
CA ALA A 375 10.73 -0.61 22.10
C ALA A 375 11.20 0.22 20.88
N LEU A 376 11.92 -0.41 19.95
CA LEU A 376 12.46 0.27 18.77
C LEU A 376 11.38 0.63 17.73
N THR A 377 10.25 -0.06 17.79
CA THR A 377 9.13 0.10 16.84
C THR A 377 7.82 0.12 17.59
N PRO A 378 6.82 0.89 17.14
CA PRO A 378 5.46 0.76 17.66
C PRO A 378 4.94 -0.67 17.53
N ARG A 379 4.25 -1.17 18.55
CA ARG A 379 3.72 -2.54 18.59
C ARG A 379 2.55 -2.73 17.63
N TYR A 380 1.78 -1.69 17.39
CA TYR A 380 0.64 -1.66 16.48
C TYR A 380 0.50 -0.27 15.86
N ASP A 381 -0.31 -0.17 14.82
CA ASP A 381 -0.59 1.11 14.18
C ASP A 381 -1.86 1.73 14.80
N ALA A 382 -1.69 2.87 15.47
CA ALA A 382 -2.76 3.57 16.16
C ALA A 382 -3.95 3.89 15.23
N ALA A 383 -3.69 4.35 14.02
CA ALA A 383 -4.74 4.68 13.05
C ALA A 383 -5.52 3.44 12.59
N SER A 384 -4.81 2.34 12.31
CA SER A 384 -5.45 1.09 11.88
C SER A 384 -6.36 0.53 12.98
N VAL A 385 -5.86 0.46 14.22
CA VAL A 385 -6.63 -0.08 15.35
C VAL A 385 -7.87 0.76 15.60
N ALA A 386 -7.75 2.08 15.53
CA ALA A 386 -8.85 3.01 15.81
C ALA A 386 -10.09 2.83 14.92
N ILE A 387 -9.94 2.30 13.70
CA ILE A 387 -11.05 2.27 12.72
C ILE A 387 -11.40 0.86 12.21
N SER A 388 -10.50 -0.12 12.34
CA SER A 388 -10.67 -1.42 11.66
C SER A 388 -11.93 -2.16 12.09
N ALA A 389 -12.28 -2.13 13.38
CA ALA A 389 -13.48 -2.79 13.90
C ALA A 389 -14.76 -2.16 13.33
N ALA A 390 -14.80 -0.82 13.22
CA ALA A 390 -15.93 -0.10 12.68
C ALA A 390 -16.16 -0.42 11.19
N TYR A 391 -15.09 -0.39 10.39
CA TYR A 391 -15.17 -0.73 8.97
C TYR A 391 -15.59 -2.18 8.75
N THR A 392 -14.99 -3.12 9.48
CA THR A 392 -15.32 -4.55 9.38
C THR A 392 -16.78 -4.82 9.74
N ALA A 393 -17.26 -4.26 10.85
CA ALA A 393 -18.65 -4.42 11.27
C ALA A 393 -19.62 -3.74 10.31
N GLY A 394 -19.30 -2.51 9.87
CA GLY A 394 -20.14 -1.75 8.95
C GLY A 394 -20.31 -2.46 7.61
N LEU A 395 -19.21 -2.95 7.01
CA LEU A 395 -19.28 -3.67 5.73
C LEU A 395 -20.04 -4.98 5.87
N ASN A 396 -19.74 -5.81 6.88
CA ASN A 396 -20.46 -7.08 7.07
C ASN A 396 -21.95 -6.84 7.28
N HIS A 397 -22.33 -5.83 8.08
CA HIS A 397 -23.74 -5.44 8.22
C HIS A 397 -24.35 -5.09 6.86
N TYR A 398 -23.68 -4.24 6.08
CA TYR A 398 -24.16 -3.79 4.77
C TYR A 398 -24.31 -4.94 3.77
N LEU A 399 -23.32 -5.83 3.68
CA LEU A 399 -23.37 -7.00 2.79
C LEU A 399 -24.55 -7.91 3.09
N HIS A 400 -24.76 -8.27 4.36
CA HIS A 400 -25.80 -9.23 4.74
C HIS A 400 -27.20 -8.60 4.81
N HIS A 401 -27.33 -7.37 5.36
CA HIS A 401 -28.63 -6.75 5.58
C HIS A 401 -29.15 -5.94 4.39
N ASP A 402 -28.30 -5.17 3.71
CA ASP A 402 -28.72 -4.33 2.59
C ASP A 402 -28.56 -5.07 1.25
N LEU A 403 -27.38 -5.67 1.01
CA LEU A 403 -27.04 -6.32 -0.25
C LEU A 403 -27.46 -7.79 -0.32
N LYS A 404 -27.99 -8.35 0.78
CA LYS A 404 -28.57 -9.71 0.87
C LYS A 404 -27.59 -10.83 0.50
N VAL A 405 -26.28 -10.61 0.69
CA VAL A 405 -25.28 -11.65 0.51
C VAL A 405 -25.48 -12.75 1.55
N SER A 406 -25.60 -13.99 1.09
CA SER A 406 -25.86 -15.15 1.95
C SER A 406 -24.73 -16.18 1.97
N TRP A 407 -23.55 -15.84 1.45
CA TRP A 407 -22.38 -16.71 1.57
C TRP A 407 -22.02 -16.97 3.03
N GLN A 408 -21.70 -18.23 3.34
CA GLN A 408 -21.32 -18.69 4.68
C GLN A 408 -19.80 -18.73 4.86
N ARG A 409 -19.08 -17.77 4.27
CA ARG A 409 -17.62 -17.62 4.38
C ARG A 409 -17.28 -16.23 4.89
N ASP A 410 -16.15 -16.13 5.57
CA ASP A 410 -15.70 -14.86 6.13
C ASP A 410 -15.30 -13.88 5.03
N TYR A 411 -15.59 -12.60 5.26
CA TYR A 411 -15.03 -11.51 4.47
C TYR A 411 -13.64 -11.14 5.01
N VAL A 412 -12.58 -11.53 4.29
CA VAL A 412 -11.18 -11.33 4.70
C VAL A 412 -10.76 -9.89 4.43
N VAL A 413 -10.80 -9.05 5.45
CA VAL A 413 -10.42 -7.62 5.35
C VAL A 413 -8.94 -7.46 5.00
N SER A 414 -8.06 -8.23 5.65
CA SER A 414 -6.62 -8.25 5.43
C SER A 414 -6.08 -9.66 5.58
N SER A 415 -5.37 -10.15 4.58
CA SER A 415 -4.79 -11.49 4.53
C SER A 415 -3.30 -11.46 4.83
N SER A 416 -2.91 -11.98 5.99
CA SER A 416 -1.50 -12.18 6.33
C SER A 416 -0.85 -13.29 5.48
N GLU A 417 -1.64 -14.24 4.96
CA GLU A 417 -1.16 -15.31 4.08
C GLU A 417 -0.72 -14.73 2.73
N VAL A 418 -1.58 -13.92 2.11
CA VAL A 418 -1.25 -13.20 0.86
C VAL A 418 -0.01 -12.34 1.07
N ASN A 419 0.04 -11.55 2.14
CA ASN A 419 1.16 -10.66 2.41
C ASN A 419 2.50 -11.41 2.57
N LYS A 420 2.50 -12.53 3.30
CA LYS A 420 3.71 -13.36 3.52
C LYS A 420 4.12 -14.14 2.27
N GLY A 421 3.14 -14.59 1.46
CA GLY A 421 3.37 -15.35 0.22
C GLY A 421 3.65 -14.49 -1.00
N TRP A 422 3.65 -13.15 -0.86
CA TRP A 422 3.74 -12.22 -1.98
C TRP A 422 5.11 -12.23 -2.66
N VAL A 423 5.09 -12.34 -3.99
CA VAL A 423 6.30 -12.26 -4.83
C VAL A 423 6.44 -10.84 -5.38
N TRP A 424 7.49 -10.16 -4.94
CA TRP A 424 7.75 -8.76 -5.29
C TRP A 424 8.53 -8.56 -6.60
N ASP A 425 9.19 -9.60 -7.08
CA ASP A 425 9.90 -9.53 -8.35
C ASP A 425 8.90 -9.55 -9.53
N ARG A 426 9.29 -8.94 -10.63
CA ARG A 426 8.49 -8.91 -11.87
C ARG A 426 8.99 -9.95 -12.88
N GLY A 427 9.31 -11.14 -12.44
CA GLY A 427 9.90 -12.18 -13.28
C GLY A 427 11.31 -11.86 -13.74
N LEU A 428 12.03 -11.01 -13.03
CA LEU A 428 13.45 -10.78 -13.26
C LEU A 428 14.21 -12.06 -12.95
N GLU A 429 15.22 -12.36 -13.77
CA GLU A 429 16.11 -13.51 -13.53
C GLU A 429 16.71 -13.40 -12.13
N LYS A 430 16.74 -14.52 -11.41
CA LYS A 430 17.27 -14.59 -10.05
C LYS A 430 18.67 -13.97 -9.98
N GLY A 431 18.82 -12.96 -9.11
CA GLY A 431 20.08 -12.23 -8.93
C GLY A 431 20.25 -10.99 -9.82
N LYS A 432 19.25 -10.63 -10.65
CA LYS A 432 19.24 -9.33 -11.33
C LYS A 432 18.51 -8.28 -10.50
N GLU A 433 19.14 -7.14 -10.31
CA GLU A 433 18.54 -5.94 -9.74
C GLU A 433 17.57 -5.28 -10.76
N PRO A 434 16.51 -4.58 -10.35
CA PRO A 434 16.45 -3.67 -9.21
C PRO A 434 15.87 -4.31 -7.95
N LYS A 435 16.31 -3.82 -6.80
CA LYS A 435 15.83 -4.21 -5.46
C LYS A 435 14.51 -3.58 -5.07
N TYR A 436 14.05 -2.57 -5.78
CA TYR A 436 12.83 -1.83 -5.48
C TYR A 436 11.80 -2.04 -6.58
N VAL A 437 10.56 -2.31 -6.16
CA VAL A 437 9.43 -2.34 -7.07
C VAL A 437 9.24 -0.95 -7.69
N ASN A 438 9.02 -0.91 -9.00
CA ASN A 438 8.78 0.33 -9.72
C ASN A 438 7.85 0.08 -10.91
N THR A 439 6.65 0.62 -10.87
CA THR A 439 5.63 0.55 -11.92
C THR A 439 5.37 1.91 -12.59
N ALA A 440 6.07 2.96 -12.17
CA ALA A 440 5.95 4.27 -12.79
C ALA A 440 6.33 4.28 -14.29
N PRO A 441 7.30 3.48 -14.78
CA PRO A 441 7.55 3.35 -16.21
C PRO A 441 6.37 2.79 -17.00
N ASP A 442 5.58 1.88 -16.43
CA ASP A 442 4.38 1.32 -17.11
C ASP A 442 3.34 2.43 -17.31
N LEU A 443 3.09 3.21 -16.26
CA LEU A 443 2.22 4.39 -16.34
C LEU A 443 2.72 5.40 -17.38
N ALA A 444 4.01 5.72 -17.35
CA ALA A 444 4.61 6.66 -18.28
C ALA A 444 4.51 6.20 -19.74
N LEU A 445 4.70 4.90 -20.00
CA LEU A 445 4.53 4.30 -21.32
C LEU A 445 3.08 4.35 -21.76
N GLU A 446 2.14 3.99 -20.89
CA GLU A 446 0.71 4.03 -21.24
C GLU A 446 0.23 5.44 -21.50
N MET A 447 0.65 6.43 -20.72
CA MET A 447 0.31 7.84 -20.99
C MET A 447 0.84 8.35 -22.35
N ARG A 448 1.96 7.81 -22.86
CA ARG A 448 2.46 8.10 -24.22
C ARG A 448 1.61 7.45 -25.29
N LYS A 449 1.21 6.18 -25.09
CA LYS A 449 0.36 5.42 -26.02
C LYS A 449 -1.08 5.95 -26.04
N ASN A 450 -1.53 6.54 -24.92
CA ASN A 450 -2.87 7.07 -24.70
C ASN A 450 -2.82 8.56 -24.29
N PRO A 451 -2.73 9.49 -25.27
CA PRO A 451 -2.61 10.92 -24.98
C PRO A 451 -3.81 11.54 -24.24
N ALA A 452 -4.97 10.89 -24.26
CA ALA A 452 -6.18 11.35 -23.56
C ALA A 452 -6.24 10.89 -22.09
N MET A 453 -5.33 9.99 -21.65
CA MET A 453 -5.30 9.48 -20.30
C MET A 453 -4.87 10.56 -19.30
N LYS A 454 -5.59 10.66 -18.18
CA LYS A 454 -5.33 11.58 -17.07
C LYS A 454 -5.02 10.83 -15.79
N VAL A 455 -4.37 11.52 -14.85
CA VAL A 455 -4.05 10.98 -13.52
C VAL A 455 -4.45 11.98 -12.44
N LEU A 456 -5.16 11.51 -11.41
CA LEU A 456 -5.34 12.20 -10.14
C LEU A 456 -4.39 11.55 -9.14
N LEU A 457 -3.49 12.35 -8.56
CA LEU A 457 -2.58 11.95 -7.50
C LEU A 457 -3.02 12.63 -6.20
N ALA A 458 -3.57 11.85 -5.27
CA ALA A 458 -4.07 12.32 -3.98
C ALA A 458 -3.15 11.84 -2.85
N SER A 459 -2.62 12.77 -2.04
CA SER A 459 -1.62 12.46 -1.02
C SER A 459 -1.92 13.13 0.32
N GLY A 460 -1.80 12.38 1.42
CA GLY A 460 -1.92 12.89 2.79
C GLY A 460 -0.58 13.38 3.35
N TYR A 461 -0.58 14.53 4.02
CA TYR A 461 0.63 15.08 4.64
C TYR A 461 1.17 14.22 5.80
N TYR A 462 0.30 13.45 6.46
CA TYR A 462 0.61 12.69 7.68
C TYR A 462 0.73 11.18 7.43
N ASP A 463 1.01 10.78 6.20
CA ASP A 463 1.12 9.39 5.76
C ASP A 463 2.58 8.88 5.86
N TYR A 464 2.87 8.03 6.86
CA TYR A 464 4.19 7.39 6.98
C TYR A 464 4.32 6.10 6.14
N SER A 465 3.22 5.62 5.56
CA SER A 465 3.27 4.44 4.70
C SER A 465 3.73 4.78 3.28
N THR A 466 3.17 5.86 2.72
CA THR A 466 3.50 6.35 1.39
C THR A 466 3.65 7.89 1.45
N PRO A 467 4.85 8.39 1.83
CA PRO A 467 5.04 9.81 2.08
C PRO A 467 4.77 10.64 0.82
N PHE A 468 4.04 11.73 0.97
CA PHE A 468 3.54 12.53 -0.16
C PHE A 468 4.67 13.04 -1.08
N PHE A 469 5.85 13.33 -0.54
CA PHE A 469 6.98 13.84 -1.30
C PHE A 469 7.65 12.75 -2.16
N ASP A 470 7.49 11.47 -1.81
CA ASP A 470 7.84 10.36 -2.69
C ASP A 470 6.97 10.36 -3.97
N GLY A 471 5.69 10.75 -3.86
CA GLY A 471 4.84 10.95 -5.02
C GLY A 471 5.38 12.01 -5.98
N GLU A 472 5.76 13.18 -5.45
CA GLU A 472 6.37 14.24 -6.26
C GLU A 472 7.68 13.75 -6.92
N TYR A 473 8.54 13.08 -6.16
CA TYR A 473 9.80 12.53 -6.63
C TYR A 473 9.59 11.49 -7.74
N THR A 474 8.67 10.56 -7.56
CA THR A 474 8.35 9.52 -8.54
C THR A 474 7.81 10.10 -9.84
N PHE A 475 6.85 11.01 -9.75
CA PHE A 475 6.23 11.61 -10.93
C PHE A 475 7.18 12.51 -11.72
N ALA A 476 8.11 13.18 -11.06
CA ALA A 476 9.06 14.09 -11.72
C ALA A 476 10.15 13.38 -12.54
N ARG A 477 10.43 12.09 -12.33
CA ARG A 477 11.63 11.45 -12.90
C ARG A 477 11.41 10.29 -13.88
N HIS A 478 10.22 9.69 -13.91
CA HIS A 478 9.95 8.54 -14.80
C HIS A 478 9.40 8.92 -16.18
N GLY A 479 9.42 10.19 -16.52
CA GLY A 479 8.93 10.69 -17.81
C GLY A 479 7.41 10.63 -17.92
N ILE A 480 6.72 10.73 -16.79
CA ILE A 480 5.28 10.93 -16.71
C ILE A 480 4.95 12.33 -17.23
N GLU A 481 3.89 12.47 -18.04
CA GLU A 481 3.45 13.75 -18.58
C GLU A 481 2.68 14.56 -17.54
N LEU A 482 3.39 15.43 -16.83
CA LEU A 482 2.87 16.18 -15.67
C LEU A 482 1.69 17.11 -16.03
N SER A 483 1.58 17.58 -17.26
CA SER A 483 0.47 18.43 -17.71
C SER A 483 -0.89 17.72 -17.65
N ARG A 484 -0.89 16.39 -17.54
CA ARG A 484 -2.07 15.54 -17.42
C ARG A 484 -2.24 14.93 -16.04
N VAL A 485 -1.47 15.41 -15.06
CA VAL A 485 -1.51 14.96 -13.67
C VAL A 485 -2.07 16.07 -12.79
N THR A 486 -3.17 15.79 -12.10
CA THR A 486 -3.69 16.66 -11.04
C THR A 486 -3.16 16.15 -9.71
N GLN A 487 -2.30 16.93 -9.06
CA GLN A 487 -1.78 16.62 -7.72
C GLN A 487 -2.57 17.37 -6.65
N THR A 488 -3.02 16.64 -5.64
CA THR A 488 -3.81 17.19 -4.53
C THR A 488 -3.30 16.69 -3.19
N TYR A 489 -3.33 17.58 -2.19
CA TYR A 489 -2.81 17.31 -0.84
C TYR A 489 -3.88 17.52 0.22
N TYR A 490 -3.80 16.72 1.30
CA TYR A 490 -4.81 16.67 2.35
C TYR A 490 -4.16 16.70 3.73
N ALA A 491 -4.78 17.43 4.67
CA ALA A 491 -4.37 17.47 6.07
C ALA A 491 -4.81 16.20 6.80
N ALA A 492 -4.39 15.04 6.32
CA ALA A 492 -4.73 13.71 6.79
C ALA A 492 -3.59 12.72 6.45
N GLY A 493 -3.71 11.47 6.88
CA GLY A 493 -2.77 10.40 6.57
C GLY A 493 -3.12 9.61 5.32
N HIS A 494 -2.82 8.31 5.35
CA HIS A 494 -2.96 7.34 4.24
C HIS A 494 -4.39 7.23 3.73
N MET A 495 -5.34 7.10 4.65
CA MET A 495 -6.78 7.03 4.40
C MET A 495 -7.38 8.40 4.63
N MET A 496 -7.08 9.36 3.76
CA MET A 496 -7.44 10.77 3.97
C MET A 496 -8.93 11.03 4.12
N TYR A 497 -9.76 10.12 3.69
CA TYR A 497 -11.22 10.17 3.80
C TYR A 497 -11.76 9.89 5.22
N ILE A 498 -10.96 9.43 6.18
CA ILE A 498 -11.37 9.35 7.60
C ILE A 498 -11.38 10.72 8.29
N HIS A 499 -10.80 11.74 7.67
CA HIS A 499 -10.84 13.13 8.10
C HIS A 499 -11.90 13.88 7.30
N GLN A 500 -12.99 14.31 7.95
CA GLN A 500 -14.16 14.89 7.28
C GLN A 500 -13.88 16.07 6.32
N PRO A 501 -13.01 17.05 6.68
CA PRO A 501 -12.64 18.09 5.72
C PRO A 501 -11.91 17.55 4.49
N SER A 502 -11.01 16.57 4.68
CA SER A 502 -10.27 15.92 3.60
C SER A 502 -11.18 15.02 2.75
N LEU A 503 -12.13 14.30 3.35
CA LEU A 503 -13.15 13.52 2.64
C LEU A 503 -13.94 14.40 1.66
N LYS A 504 -14.43 15.55 2.12
CA LYS A 504 -15.20 16.49 1.27
C LYS A 504 -14.37 17.02 0.12
N LYS A 505 -13.11 17.39 0.40
CA LYS A 505 -12.18 17.87 -0.63
C LYS A 505 -11.84 16.78 -1.63
N LEU A 506 -11.47 15.58 -1.18
CA LEU A 506 -11.14 14.46 -2.06
C LEU A 506 -12.32 14.05 -2.94
N ALA A 507 -13.53 14.03 -2.40
CA ALA A 507 -14.73 13.75 -3.17
C ALA A 507 -14.96 14.81 -4.28
N ALA A 508 -14.77 16.09 -3.97
CA ALA A 508 -14.86 17.17 -4.98
C ALA A 508 -13.78 17.01 -6.07
N ASP A 509 -12.54 16.70 -5.68
CA ASP A 509 -11.43 16.49 -6.61
C ASP A 509 -11.70 15.27 -7.52
N ILE A 510 -12.25 14.16 -6.99
CA ILE A 510 -12.66 12.98 -7.77
C ILE A 510 -13.79 13.33 -8.75
N HIS A 511 -14.81 14.06 -8.31
CA HIS A 511 -15.90 14.49 -9.21
C HIS A 511 -15.37 15.34 -10.35
N GLN A 512 -14.55 16.35 -10.05
CA GLN A 512 -13.93 17.20 -11.06
C GLN A 512 -13.05 16.40 -12.02
N PHE A 513 -12.29 15.42 -11.51
CA PHE A 513 -11.43 14.56 -12.34
C PHE A 513 -12.24 13.72 -13.33
N ILE A 514 -13.35 13.12 -12.90
CA ILE A 514 -14.22 12.32 -13.80
C ILE A 514 -14.91 13.21 -14.84
N GLU A 515 -15.31 14.44 -14.49
CA GLU A 515 -16.00 15.38 -15.38
C GLU A 515 -15.06 16.09 -16.36
N SER A 516 -13.78 16.29 -16.00
CA SER A 516 -12.82 16.94 -16.91
C SER A 516 -12.63 16.10 -18.18
N LYS A 517 -12.69 16.74 -19.35
CA LYS A 517 -12.50 16.10 -20.65
C LYS A 517 -11.02 15.92 -20.98
#